data_4be7889fb9d3d0f47f4f44961d947215
#
_entry.id   4be7889fb9d3d0f47f4f44961d947215
#
_cell.length_a   1.000
_cell.length_b   1.000
_cell.length_c   1.000
_cell.angle_alpha   90.00
_cell.angle_beta   90.00
_cell.angle_gamma   90.00
#
_symmetry.space_group_name_H-M   'P 1'
#
loop_
_entity.id
_entity.type
_entity.pdbx_description
1 polymer ?
#
loop_
_entity_poly.entity_id
_entity_poly.type
_entity_poly.pdbx_seq_one_letter_code
_entity_poly.pdbx_strand_id
1 'polypeptide(L)'
;YSISLIKGLIDEIESNIMISDFSGLLVWMWSLYIGTDETVTDKQVKEFLARTDALLDTYPDNEVLAAKAMDLWETAYTLQFRQKVPQAIVQRAHALLLRFAGFCDVLDAFHELLKHSDAVNDQVKWAGYYCNKKITTALVQNNRIDYTIPPDIPQETYVRRHPKIGANEKCPCGSGKKFKKCCRGKGIYD
;
A
#
# COMPACT_ATOMS: atom_id res chain seq x y z
N TYR A 1 -3.23 -2.37 -26.74
CA TYR A 1 -2.87 -0.99 -27.14
C TYR A 1 -1.76 -1.04 -28.19
N SER A 2 -1.82 -0.17 -29.23
CA SER A 2 -0.74 -0.09 -30.22
C SER A 2 0.50 0.55 -29.59
N ILE A 3 1.67 -0.07 -29.77
CA ILE A 3 2.96 0.43 -29.26
C ILE A 3 3.22 1.86 -29.73
N SER A 4 2.86 2.18 -30.98
CA SER A 4 3.01 3.54 -31.54
C SER A 4 2.16 4.57 -30.79
N LEU A 5 0.97 4.18 -30.31
CA LEU A 5 0.09 5.05 -29.52
C LEU A 5 0.72 5.31 -28.15
N ILE A 6 1.26 4.27 -27.50
CA ILE A 6 1.92 4.40 -26.19
C ILE A 6 3.12 5.35 -26.30
N LYS A 7 3.98 5.15 -27.30
CA LYS A 7 5.13 6.04 -27.56
C LYS A 7 4.70 7.48 -27.80
N GLY A 8 3.70 7.71 -28.66
CA GLY A 8 3.19 9.04 -28.93
C GLY A 8 2.64 9.76 -27.69
N LEU A 9 1.94 9.03 -26.80
CA LEU A 9 1.44 9.58 -25.54
C LEU A 9 2.59 9.90 -24.56
N ILE A 10 3.62 9.05 -24.50
CA ILE A 10 4.81 9.32 -23.69
C ILE A 10 5.47 10.63 -24.16
N ASP A 11 5.73 10.76 -25.47
CA ASP A 11 6.37 11.94 -26.05
C ASP A 11 5.53 13.22 -25.81
N GLU A 12 4.20 13.11 -25.89
CA GLU A 12 3.30 14.22 -25.62
C GLU A 12 3.31 14.65 -24.15
N ILE A 13 3.26 13.70 -23.23
CA ILE A 13 3.32 13.98 -21.78
C ILE A 13 4.68 14.57 -21.41
N GLU A 14 5.77 14.01 -21.93
CA GLU A 14 7.14 14.49 -21.66
C GLU A 14 7.42 15.89 -22.21
N SER A 15 6.74 16.29 -23.28
CA SER A 15 6.85 17.64 -23.84
C SER A 15 5.99 18.68 -23.11
N ASN A 16 5.06 18.26 -22.26
CA ASN A 16 4.18 19.14 -21.50
C ASN A 16 4.83 19.62 -20.19
N ILE A 17 4.82 20.93 -19.96
CA ILE A 17 5.47 21.59 -18.82
C ILE A 17 4.75 21.29 -17.47
N MET A 18 3.50 20.81 -17.48
CA MET A 18 2.69 20.50 -16.30
C MET A 18 2.86 19.05 -15.84
N ILE A 19 4.10 18.59 -15.67
CA ILE A 19 4.43 17.18 -15.32
C ILE A 19 3.90 16.78 -13.93
N SER A 20 3.66 17.72 -13.01
CA SER A 20 3.18 17.40 -11.66
C SER A 20 1.88 16.57 -11.66
N ASP A 21 0.90 16.99 -12.48
CA ASP A 21 -0.42 16.36 -12.52
C ASP A 21 -0.42 15.06 -13.34
N PHE A 22 0.53 14.92 -14.27
CA PHE A 22 0.66 13.78 -15.16
C PHE A 22 1.79 12.81 -14.82
N SER A 23 2.55 13.07 -13.75
CA SER A 23 3.70 12.25 -13.38
C SER A 23 3.33 10.78 -13.15
N GLY A 24 2.21 10.52 -12.47
CA GLY A 24 1.69 9.17 -12.27
C GLY A 24 1.26 8.51 -13.58
N LEU A 25 0.63 9.27 -14.49
CA LEU A 25 0.24 8.77 -15.81
C LEU A 25 1.48 8.41 -16.65
N LEU A 26 2.51 9.25 -16.64
CA LEU A 26 3.76 9.00 -17.34
C LEU A 26 4.43 7.70 -16.87
N VAL A 27 4.55 7.52 -15.56
CA VAL A 27 5.13 6.31 -14.97
C VAL A 27 4.30 5.07 -15.33
N TRP A 28 2.97 5.17 -15.30
CA TRP A 28 2.09 4.10 -15.75
C TRP A 28 2.27 3.76 -17.24
N MET A 29 2.46 4.77 -18.11
CA MET A 29 2.73 4.56 -19.53
C MET A 29 4.06 3.84 -19.76
N TRP A 30 5.11 4.14 -18.97
CA TRP A 30 6.37 3.38 -19.04
C TRP A 30 6.18 1.91 -18.62
N SER A 31 5.39 1.65 -17.58
CA SER A 31 5.05 0.27 -17.18
C SER A 31 4.33 -0.48 -18.30
N LEU A 32 3.33 0.13 -18.93
CA LEU A 32 2.65 -0.45 -20.09
C LEU A 32 3.60 -0.69 -21.27
N TYR A 33 4.53 0.26 -21.52
CA TYR A 33 5.49 0.13 -22.60
C TYR A 33 6.43 -1.07 -22.38
N ILE A 34 6.95 -1.25 -21.17
CA ILE A 34 7.76 -2.43 -20.81
C ILE A 34 6.95 -3.73 -20.99
N GLY A 35 5.69 -3.74 -20.60
CA GLY A 35 4.83 -4.92 -20.67
C GLY A 35 4.35 -5.29 -22.09
N THR A 36 4.47 -4.39 -23.07
CA THR A 36 3.89 -4.57 -24.42
C THR A 36 4.90 -4.59 -25.56
N ASP A 37 6.09 -4.01 -25.36
CA ASP A 37 7.13 -3.92 -26.40
C ASP A 37 8.35 -4.76 -26.04
N GLU A 38 8.47 -5.94 -26.67
CA GLU A 38 9.60 -6.86 -26.47
C GLU A 38 10.95 -6.25 -26.92
N THR A 39 10.96 -5.11 -27.62
CA THR A 39 12.18 -4.43 -28.06
C THR A 39 12.75 -3.47 -27.04
N VAL A 40 12.06 -3.27 -25.90
CA VAL A 40 12.55 -2.42 -24.81
C VAL A 40 13.84 -3.00 -24.22
N THR A 41 14.86 -2.18 -24.13
CA THR A 41 16.18 -2.60 -23.62
C THR A 41 16.31 -2.34 -22.13
N ASP A 42 17.16 -3.11 -21.46
CA ASP A 42 17.48 -2.89 -20.02
C ASP A 42 17.99 -1.47 -19.74
N LYS A 43 18.66 -0.84 -20.71
CA LYS A 43 19.12 0.53 -20.57
C LYS A 43 17.97 1.51 -20.49
N GLN A 44 16.95 1.36 -21.34
CA GLN A 44 15.76 2.21 -21.33
C GLN A 44 14.96 2.01 -20.02
N VAL A 45 14.82 0.77 -19.57
CA VAL A 45 14.12 0.49 -18.31
C VAL A 45 14.84 1.13 -17.13
N LYS A 46 16.17 1.02 -17.05
CA LYS A 46 16.98 1.70 -16.02
C LYS A 46 16.82 3.22 -16.06
N GLU A 47 16.67 3.80 -17.24
CA GLU A 47 16.42 5.23 -17.42
C GLU A 47 15.01 5.61 -16.89
N PHE A 48 13.98 4.81 -17.20
CA PHE A 48 12.64 5.02 -16.65
C PHE A 48 12.61 4.94 -15.12
N LEU A 49 13.32 3.96 -14.54
CA LEU A 49 13.44 3.83 -13.09
C LEU A 49 14.13 5.06 -12.48
N ALA A 50 15.23 5.52 -13.04
CA ALA A 50 15.95 6.71 -12.55
C ALA A 50 15.08 7.99 -12.65
N ARG A 51 14.32 8.14 -13.73
CA ARG A 51 13.39 9.26 -13.91
C ARG A 51 12.23 9.20 -12.94
N THR A 52 11.70 8.00 -12.66
CA THR A 52 10.65 7.80 -11.65
C THR A 52 11.15 8.20 -10.27
N ASP A 53 12.39 7.86 -9.94
CA ASP A 53 13.01 8.25 -8.68
C ASP A 53 13.11 9.79 -8.56
N ALA A 54 13.53 10.47 -9.62
CA ALA A 54 13.59 11.94 -9.67
C ALA A 54 12.18 12.59 -9.55
N LEU A 55 11.16 11.97 -10.15
CA LEU A 55 9.78 12.44 -10.03
C LEU A 55 9.25 12.29 -8.59
N LEU A 56 9.52 11.16 -7.92
CA LEU A 56 9.15 10.95 -6.51
C LEU A 56 9.83 11.96 -5.58
N ASP A 57 11.09 12.32 -5.86
CA ASP A 57 11.81 13.33 -5.09
C ASP A 57 11.25 14.75 -5.34
N THR A 58 10.79 15.01 -6.57
CA THR A 58 10.23 16.32 -6.96
C THR A 58 8.80 16.50 -6.45
N TYR A 59 7.99 15.45 -6.48
CA TYR A 59 6.58 15.44 -6.11
C TYR A 59 6.29 14.46 -4.97
N PRO A 60 6.87 14.68 -3.79
CA PRO A 60 6.85 13.71 -2.71
C PRO A 60 5.46 13.45 -2.11
N ASP A 61 4.49 14.32 -2.33
CA ASP A 61 3.12 14.21 -1.79
C ASP A 61 2.10 13.69 -2.81
N ASN A 62 2.57 13.12 -3.94
CA ASN A 62 1.70 12.58 -4.98
C ASN A 62 1.49 11.07 -4.77
N GLU A 63 0.32 10.69 -4.23
CA GLU A 63 -0.06 9.30 -3.96
C GLU A 63 -0.24 8.47 -5.23
N VAL A 64 -0.73 9.06 -6.32
CA VAL A 64 -0.90 8.36 -7.60
C VAL A 64 0.47 8.01 -8.17
N LEU A 65 1.42 8.95 -8.13
CA LEU A 65 2.79 8.70 -8.55
C LEU A 65 3.44 7.60 -7.70
N ALA A 66 3.22 7.60 -6.38
CA ALA A 66 3.76 6.58 -5.49
C ALA A 66 3.24 5.18 -5.84
N ALA A 67 1.94 5.02 -6.09
CA ALA A 67 1.35 3.75 -6.51
C ALA A 67 1.93 3.30 -7.88
N LYS A 68 1.98 4.20 -8.86
CA LYS A 68 2.47 3.88 -10.21
C LYS A 68 3.98 3.61 -10.26
N ALA A 69 4.75 4.20 -9.35
CA ALA A 69 6.17 3.86 -9.19
C ALA A 69 6.37 2.41 -8.71
N MET A 70 5.53 1.94 -7.78
CA MET A 70 5.56 0.54 -7.33
C MET A 70 5.18 -0.43 -8.45
N ASP A 71 4.13 -0.11 -9.23
CA ASP A 71 3.74 -0.88 -10.42
C ASP A 71 4.90 -0.97 -11.44
N LEU A 72 5.60 0.15 -11.68
CA LEU A 72 6.74 0.17 -12.59
C LEU A 72 7.93 -0.64 -12.06
N TRP A 73 8.26 -0.54 -10.78
CA TRP A 73 9.32 -1.36 -10.16
C TRP A 73 9.00 -2.84 -10.28
N GLU A 74 7.77 -3.25 -9.95
CA GLU A 74 7.33 -4.64 -10.09
C GLU A 74 7.47 -5.10 -11.54
N THR A 75 6.91 -4.38 -12.50
CA THR A 75 6.95 -4.70 -13.94
C THR A 75 8.39 -4.78 -14.46
N ALA A 76 9.25 -3.83 -14.11
CA ALA A 76 10.64 -3.80 -14.54
C ALA A 76 11.42 -5.03 -14.05
N TYR A 77 11.27 -5.39 -12.78
CA TYR A 77 12.02 -6.51 -12.22
C TYR A 77 11.46 -7.85 -12.68
N THR A 78 10.14 -8.02 -12.77
CA THR A 78 9.52 -9.29 -13.12
C THR A 78 9.55 -9.59 -14.61
N LEU A 79 9.19 -8.63 -15.45
CA LEU A 79 9.07 -8.85 -16.89
C LEU A 79 10.38 -8.62 -17.63
N GLN A 80 11.07 -7.49 -17.37
CA GLN A 80 12.28 -7.14 -18.12
C GLN A 80 13.53 -7.83 -17.56
N PHE A 81 13.84 -7.61 -16.30
CA PHE A 81 15.06 -8.17 -15.70
C PHE A 81 14.90 -9.64 -15.32
N ARG A 82 13.68 -10.18 -15.28
CA ARG A 82 13.36 -11.55 -14.88
C ARG A 82 13.99 -11.94 -13.54
N GLN A 83 13.91 -11.02 -12.59
CA GLN A 83 14.50 -11.13 -11.26
C GLN A 83 13.45 -10.82 -10.20
N LYS A 84 13.73 -11.24 -8.98
CA LYS A 84 12.93 -10.79 -7.84
C LYS A 84 13.20 -9.33 -7.54
N VAL A 85 12.18 -8.65 -7.02
CA VAL A 85 12.32 -7.26 -6.59
C VAL A 85 13.35 -7.16 -5.46
N PRO A 86 14.41 -6.35 -5.60
CA PRO A 86 15.46 -6.22 -4.59
C PRO A 86 14.96 -5.65 -3.28
N GLN A 87 15.58 -6.04 -2.17
CA GLN A 87 15.25 -5.55 -0.84
C GLN A 87 15.27 -4.01 -0.72
N ALA A 88 16.18 -3.34 -1.39
CA ALA A 88 16.25 -1.87 -1.39
C ALA A 88 14.98 -1.23 -1.98
N ILE A 89 14.43 -1.81 -3.05
CA ILE A 89 13.18 -1.35 -3.67
C ILE A 89 11.98 -1.63 -2.73
N VAL A 90 11.95 -2.80 -2.09
CA VAL A 90 10.92 -3.13 -1.10
C VAL A 90 10.92 -2.13 0.06
N GLN A 91 12.10 -1.77 0.58
CA GLN A 91 12.23 -0.77 1.65
C GLN A 91 11.75 0.60 1.20
N ARG A 92 12.05 1.01 -0.03
CA ARG A 92 11.58 2.28 -0.59
C ARG A 92 10.07 2.28 -0.77
N ALA A 93 9.50 1.21 -1.33
CA ALA A 93 8.06 1.02 -1.46
C ALA A 93 7.36 1.05 -0.09
N HIS A 94 7.96 0.43 0.92
CA HIS A 94 7.43 0.47 2.28
C HIS A 94 7.44 1.90 2.87
N ALA A 95 8.46 2.70 2.63
CA ALA A 95 8.49 4.10 3.05
C ALA A 95 7.36 4.92 2.39
N LEU A 96 7.07 4.68 1.11
CA LEU A 96 5.93 5.28 0.42
C LEU A 96 4.60 4.80 1.00
N LEU A 97 4.45 3.51 1.30
CA LEU A 97 3.26 2.97 1.95
C LEU A 97 2.99 3.67 3.28
N LEU A 98 4.01 3.86 4.12
CA LEU A 98 3.86 4.55 5.41
C LEU A 98 3.39 6.00 5.24
N ARG A 99 3.87 6.68 4.20
CA ARG A 99 3.48 8.04 3.89
C ARG A 99 2.03 8.14 3.40
N PHE A 100 1.57 7.15 2.64
CA PHE A 100 0.26 7.13 1.98
C PHE A 100 -0.66 6.02 2.51
N ALA A 101 -0.54 5.67 3.78
CA ALA A 101 -1.25 4.53 4.39
C ALA A 101 -2.79 4.56 4.27
N GLY A 102 -3.38 5.70 3.95
CA GLY A 102 -4.82 5.86 3.72
C GLY A 102 -5.29 5.55 2.30
N PHE A 103 -4.38 5.35 1.35
CA PHE A 103 -4.69 5.17 -0.07
C PHE A 103 -4.64 3.70 -0.48
N CYS A 104 -5.80 3.16 -0.89
CA CYS A 104 -5.92 1.75 -1.28
C CYS A 104 -5.00 1.38 -2.45
N ASP A 105 -4.86 2.27 -3.44
CA ASP A 105 -4.03 2.00 -4.63
C ASP A 105 -2.55 1.82 -4.28
N VAL A 106 -2.03 2.60 -3.33
CA VAL A 106 -0.64 2.46 -2.83
C VAL A 106 -0.47 1.13 -2.11
N LEU A 107 -1.48 0.72 -1.33
CA LEU A 107 -1.46 -0.55 -0.63
C LEU A 107 -1.50 -1.74 -1.60
N ASP A 108 -2.37 -1.68 -2.60
CA ASP A 108 -2.52 -2.74 -3.58
C ASP A 108 -1.24 -2.90 -4.42
N ALA A 109 -0.65 -1.78 -4.88
CA ALA A 109 0.62 -1.77 -5.60
C ALA A 109 1.78 -2.33 -4.73
N PHE A 110 1.84 -1.95 -3.44
CA PHE A 110 2.82 -2.51 -2.52
C PHE A 110 2.65 -4.01 -2.33
N HIS A 111 1.41 -4.49 -2.20
CA HIS A 111 1.12 -5.91 -2.05
C HIS A 111 1.53 -6.72 -3.28
N GLU A 112 1.27 -6.22 -4.50
CA GLU A 112 1.70 -6.88 -5.74
C GLU A 112 3.24 -6.94 -5.82
N LEU A 113 3.92 -5.84 -5.55
CA LEU A 113 5.38 -5.77 -5.53
C LEU A 113 5.99 -6.78 -4.54
N LEU A 114 5.39 -6.94 -3.35
CA LEU A 114 5.86 -7.89 -2.34
C LEU A 114 5.79 -9.34 -2.80
N LYS A 115 4.77 -9.73 -3.56
CA LYS A 115 4.63 -11.11 -4.09
C LYS A 115 5.85 -11.54 -4.90
N HIS A 116 6.54 -10.59 -5.51
CA HIS A 116 7.68 -10.80 -6.37
C HIS A 116 9.03 -10.53 -5.67
N SER A 117 9.04 -10.46 -4.34
CA SER A 117 10.25 -10.24 -3.53
C SER A 117 10.54 -11.41 -2.57
N ASP A 118 11.77 -11.47 -2.06
CA ASP A 118 12.13 -12.41 -0.99
C ASP A 118 11.77 -11.89 0.42
N ALA A 119 11.36 -10.63 0.52
CA ALA A 119 11.13 -9.94 1.79
C ALA A 119 9.67 -10.06 2.30
N VAL A 120 8.87 -10.98 1.75
CA VAL A 120 7.43 -11.06 1.95
C VAL A 120 7.02 -11.08 3.42
N ASN A 121 7.69 -11.87 4.25
CA ASN A 121 7.23 -12.10 5.63
C ASN A 121 7.33 -10.87 6.53
N ASP A 122 8.42 -10.13 6.47
CA ASP A 122 8.65 -9.00 7.37
C ASP A 122 7.92 -7.74 6.91
N GLN A 123 7.89 -7.48 5.61
CA GLN A 123 7.27 -6.28 5.06
C GLN A 123 5.74 -6.32 5.13
N VAL A 124 5.13 -7.49 4.96
CA VAL A 124 3.67 -7.63 5.06
C VAL A 124 3.19 -7.50 6.51
N LYS A 125 3.97 -7.89 7.50
CA LYS A 125 3.67 -7.60 8.91
C LYS A 125 3.50 -6.09 9.13
N TRP A 126 4.39 -5.29 8.57
CA TRP A 126 4.32 -3.83 8.66
C TRP A 126 3.16 -3.24 7.86
N ALA A 127 2.93 -3.69 6.63
CA ALA A 127 1.79 -3.27 5.83
C ALA A 127 0.47 -3.53 6.55
N GLY A 128 0.32 -4.71 7.15
CA GLY A 128 -0.85 -5.09 7.91
C GLY A 128 -1.15 -4.21 9.12
N TYR A 129 -0.12 -3.65 9.77
CA TYR A 129 -0.30 -2.76 10.91
C TYR A 129 -0.97 -1.42 10.52
N TYR A 130 -0.66 -0.90 9.34
CA TYR A 130 -1.16 0.41 8.87
C TYR A 130 -2.46 0.33 8.07
N CYS A 131 -2.95 -0.87 7.76
CA CYS A 131 -4.09 -1.06 6.90
C CYS A 131 -5.39 -1.31 7.64
N ASN A 132 -6.50 -1.00 6.97
CA ASN A 132 -7.82 -1.37 7.46
C ASN A 132 -7.88 -2.89 7.74
N LYS A 133 -8.47 -3.29 8.86
CA LYS A 133 -8.57 -4.67 9.34
C LYS A 133 -9.07 -5.67 8.27
N LYS A 134 -9.93 -5.26 7.34
CA LYS A 134 -10.42 -6.10 6.25
C LYS A 134 -9.33 -6.46 5.23
N ILE A 135 -8.53 -5.47 4.84
CA ILE A 135 -7.40 -5.65 3.90
C ILE A 135 -6.34 -6.52 4.56
N THR A 136 -6.04 -6.25 5.82
CA THR A 136 -5.13 -7.04 6.64
C THR A 136 -5.52 -8.51 6.69
N THR A 137 -6.82 -8.80 6.95
CA THR A 137 -7.33 -10.17 7.01
C THR A 137 -7.20 -10.87 5.65
N ALA A 138 -7.49 -10.18 4.55
CA ALA A 138 -7.33 -10.74 3.20
C ALA A 138 -5.86 -11.07 2.87
N LEU A 139 -4.91 -10.19 3.24
CA LEU A 139 -3.48 -10.43 3.08
C LEU A 139 -3.01 -11.68 3.85
N VAL A 140 -3.43 -11.80 5.11
CA VAL A 140 -3.09 -12.96 5.96
C VAL A 140 -3.66 -14.25 5.39
N GLN A 141 -4.93 -14.26 5.01
CA GLN A 141 -5.60 -15.44 4.47
C GLN A 141 -4.98 -15.92 3.15
N ASN A 142 -4.66 -15.00 2.24
CA ASN A 142 -4.12 -15.34 0.93
C ASN A 142 -2.66 -15.78 0.96
N ASN A 143 -1.84 -15.22 1.86
CA ASN A 143 -0.40 -15.46 1.88
C ASN A 143 0.07 -16.35 3.05
N ARG A 144 -0.83 -16.83 3.92
CA ARG A 144 -0.51 -17.64 5.12
C ARG A 144 0.54 -16.99 6.02
N ILE A 145 0.46 -15.68 6.21
CA ILE A 145 1.43 -14.91 6.98
C ILE A 145 1.03 -14.93 8.45
N ASP A 146 1.98 -15.26 9.30
CA ASP A 146 1.79 -15.19 10.74
C ASP A 146 1.86 -13.73 11.21
N TYR A 147 0.74 -13.26 11.77
CA TYR A 147 0.54 -11.89 12.19
C TYR A 147 1.06 -11.67 13.62
N THR A 148 2.34 -11.58 13.78
CA THR A 148 2.92 -11.07 15.02
C THR A 148 3.22 -9.57 14.87
N ILE A 149 2.61 -8.74 15.72
CA ILE A 149 2.92 -7.31 15.78
C ILE A 149 4.38 -7.19 16.22
N PRO A 150 5.24 -6.45 15.49
CA PRO A 150 6.61 -6.23 15.90
C PRO A 150 6.66 -5.67 17.34
N PRO A 151 7.58 -6.14 18.19
CA PRO A 151 7.64 -5.77 19.60
C PRO A 151 7.88 -4.27 19.85
N ASP A 152 8.44 -3.57 18.88
CA ASP A 152 8.81 -2.15 18.99
C ASP A 152 7.66 -1.16 18.68
N ILE A 153 6.51 -1.67 18.26
CA ILE A 153 5.34 -0.79 18.03
C ILE A 153 4.54 -0.74 19.33
N PRO A 154 4.33 0.46 19.90
CA PRO A 154 3.47 0.62 21.05
C PRO A 154 2.08 0.07 20.70
N GLN A 155 1.69 -1.02 21.33
CA GLN A 155 0.31 -1.49 21.27
C GLN A 155 -0.54 -0.44 21.96
N GLU A 156 -1.34 0.30 21.22
CA GLU A 156 -2.42 1.08 21.84
C GLU A 156 -3.36 0.09 22.50
N THR A 157 -3.14 -0.13 23.78
CA THR A 157 -4.06 -0.90 24.62
C THR A 157 -5.37 -0.12 24.61
N TYR A 158 -6.42 -0.73 24.04
CA TYR A 158 -7.76 -0.18 24.13
C TYR A 158 -8.11 0.00 25.63
N VAL A 159 -8.00 1.22 26.09
CA VAL A 159 -8.43 1.60 27.44
C VAL A 159 -9.93 1.79 27.39
N ARG A 160 -10.67 0.88 27.98
CA ARG A 160 -12.13 1.02 28.08
C ARG A 160 -12.47 2.31 28.81
N ARG A 161 -13.36 3.11 28.23
CA ARG A 161 -13.85 4.34 28.88
C ARG A 161 -14.59 4.08 30.18
N HIS A 162 -15.11 2.86 30.35
CA HIS A 162 -15.84 2.44 31.53
C HIS A 162 -15.37 1.07 32.04
N PRO A 163 -15.37 0.82 33.36
CA PRO A 163 -15.04 -0.50 33.91
C PRO A 163 -16.00 -1.56 33.36
N LYS A 164 -15.50 -2.80 33.22
CA LYS A 164 -16.30 -3.92 32.73
C LYS A 164 -17.45 -4.22 33.71
N ILE A 165 -18.67 -4.06 33.24
CA ILE A 165 -19.88 -4.32 34.04
C ILE A 165 -20.33 -5.75 33.80
N GLY A 166 -20.52 -6.51 34.88
CA GLY A 166 -21.02 -7.87 34.81
C GLY A 166 -22.50 -7.91 34.37
N ALA A 167 -22.85 -8.89 33.53
CA ALA A 167 -24.20 -8.99 32.95
C ALA A 167 -25.32 -9.01 34.01
N ASN A 168 -25.05 -9.51 35.22
CA ASN A 168 -25.99 -9.63 36.32
C ASN A 168 -25.90 -8.50 37.36
N GLU A 169 -24.91 -7.60 37.21
CA GLU A 169 -24.78 -6.45 38.09
C GLU A 169 -25.90 -5.43 37.91
N LYS A 170 -26.14 -4.57 38.91
CA LYS A 170 -27.07 -3.47 38.78
C LYS A 170 -26.62 -2.52 37.70
N CYS A 171 -27.53 -2.09 36.83
CA CYS A 171 -27.21 -1.20 35.75
C CYS A 171 -26.76 0.18 36.29
N PRO A 172 -25.61 0.73 35.83
CA PRO A 172 -25.13 2.04 36.31
C PRO A 172 -26.03 3.21 35.91
N CYS A 173 -27.00 3.01 35.02
CA CYS A 173 -27.99 4.05 34.67
C CYS A 173 -28.98 4.38 35.80
N GLY A 174 -28.92 3.73 36.96
CA GLY A 174 -29.80 3.99 38.11
C GLY A 174 -31.20 3.33 38.02
N SER A 175 -31.50 2.56 36.96
CA SER A 175 -32.80 1.92 36.78
C SER A 175 -33.11 0.78 37.75
N GLY A 176 -32.18 0.35 38.59
CA GLY A 176 -32.30 -0.82 39.48
C GLY A 176 -32.38 -2.17 38.78
N LYS A 177 -32.44 -2.22 37.46
CA LYS A 177 -32.47 -3.45 36.67
C LYS A 177 -31.08 -4.04 36.47
N LYS A 178 -30.97 -5.36 36.21
CA LYS A 178 -29.72 -6.00 35.83
C LYS A 178 -29.20 -5.43 34.51
N PHE A 179 -27.89 -5.22 34.37
CA PHE A 179 -27.24 -4.62 33.18
C PHE A 179 -27.69 -5.30 31.88
N LYS A 180 -27.71 -6.66 31.84
CA LYS A 180 -28.15 -7.42 30.66
C LYS A 180 -29.60 -7.14 30.22
N LYS A 181 -30.47 -6.68 31.13
CA LYS A 181 -31.88 -6.37 30.86
C LYS A 181 -32.14 -4.86 30.70
N CYS A 182 -31.08 -4.04 30.71
CA CYS A 182 -31.22 -2.58 30.67
C CYS A 182 -30.37 -1.94 29.58
N CYS A 183 -29.08 -1.71 29.81
CA CYS A 183 -28.20 -0.93 28.91
C CYS A 183 -27.18 -1.76 28.14
N ARG A 184 -27.13 -3.08 28.35
CA ARG A 184 -26.21 -3.95 27.59
C ARG A 184 -26.59 -3.91 26.09
N GLY A 185 -25.61 -3.67 25.21
CA GLY A 185 -25.79 -3.60 23.75
C GLY A 185 -26.41 -2.28 23.27
N LYS A 186 -26.49 -1.25 24.12
CA LYS A 186 -26.95 0.10 23.72
C LYS A 186 -25.79 1.06 23.45
N GLY A 187 -24.56 0.59 23.49
CA GLY A 187 -23.35 1.38 23.21
C GLY A 187 -22.98 2.45 24.25
N ILE A 188 -23.65 2.46 25.41
CA ILE A 188 -23.45 3.48 26.45
C ILE A 188 -22.31 3.08 27.40
N TYR A 189 -22.17 1.79 27.65
CA TYR A 189 -21.20 1.20 28.60
C TYR A 189 -20.45 -0.01 28.01
N ASP A 190 -20.46 -0.18 26.69
CA ASP A 190 -19.79 -1.30 25.97
C ASP A 190 -18.36 -0.98 25.65
#